data_83e3d1a9aa11819939f4404d11e215c2
#
_entry.id   83e3d1a9aa11819939f4404d11e215c2
#
_cell.length_a   1.000
_cell.length_b   1.000
_cell.length_c   1.000
_cell.angle_alpha   90.00
_cell.angle_beta   90.00
_cell.angle_gamma   90.00
#
_symmetry.space_group_name_H-M   'P 1'
#
loop_
_entity.id
_entity.type
_entity.pdbx_description
1 polymer ?
#
loop_
_entity_poly.entity_id
_entity_poly.type
_entity_poly.pdbx_seq_one_letter_code
_entity_poly.pdbx_strand_id
1 'polypeptide(L)'
;MEKLQGIADTLYIPLVARIIVSKQFPDYFRDEKALELEANLPAKWQHIMLASREYENMASVARYYNIDDMTRRFIARNERCNIIHLGAGLDTSYHRIKPTSAKFYEVDLPDVIALRRELLGETDGEILLGEDMFEIEWTEKIDCSLPTLFVASGVFQYFPHDRLTDFVQKLGKNFQKAELIFDATNQVGIHVVNFYVRRLGNRNAPMPFYVNRARTFARETGTTLLESRPFFTETRRILGHRLTFFTRMAMLIGDKFKMSKLIHLRLGQEEMNT
;
A
#
# COMPACT_ATOMS: atom_id res chain seq x y z
N MET A 1 -11.50 -5.67 21.93
CA MET A 1 -10.11 -6.23 21.97
C MET A 1 -9.92 -7.53 21.16
N GLU A 2 -10.87 -8.46 21.12
CA GLU A 2 -10.73 -9.71 20.31
C GLU A 2 -10.70 -9.50 18.78
N LYS A 3 -11.38 -8.49 18.23
CA LYS A 3 -11.33 -8.18 16.78
C LYS A 3 -9.98 -7.65 16.30
N LEU A 4 -9.19 -7.04 17.17
CA LEU A 4 -7.85 -6.52 16.87
C LEU A 4 -6.76 -7.61 16.79
N GLN A 5 -6.93 -8.76 17.44
CA GLN A 5 -5.87 -9.80 17.46
C GLN A 5 -5.52 -10.32 16.06
N GLY A 6 -6.48 -10.43 15.15
CA GLY A 6 -6.22 -10.87 13.77
C GLY A 6 -5.71 -9.75 12.84
N ILE A 7 -6.16 -8.52 13.05
CA ILE A 7 -5.78 -7.34 12.23
C ILE A 7 -4.40 -6.85 12.66
N ALA A 8 -4.13 -6.76 13.98
CA ALA A 8 -2.83 -6.35 14.49
C ALA A 8 -1.70 -7.25 13.96
N ASP A 9 -1.94 -8.55 13.83
CA ASP A 9 -0.91 -9.47 13.31
C ASP A 9 -0.56 -9.20 11.84
N THR A 10 -1.51 -8.75 11.02
CA THR A 10 -1.24 -8.40 9.62
C THR A 10 -0.51 -7.07 9.45
N LEU A 11 -0.66 -6.12 10.38
CA LEU A 11 0.01 -4.81 10.33
C LEU A 11 1.53 -4.90 10.50
N TYR A 12 2.00 -5.84 11.31
CA TYR A 12 3.42 -5.96 11.61
C TYR A 12 4.21 -6.72 10.53
N ILE A 13 3.57 -7.59 9.74
CA ILE A 13 4.26 -8.33 8.67
C ILE A 13 4.97 -7.38 7.70
N PRO A 14 4.32 -6.33 7.15
CA PRO A 14 5.00 -5.36 6.31
C PRO A 14 6.04 -4.50 7.04
N LEU A 15 5.85 -4.20 8.32
CA LEU A 15 6.83 -3.47 9.12
C LEU A 15 8.10 -4.29 9.29
N VAL A 16 7.99 -5.56 9.68
CA VAL A 16 9.12 -6.49 9.82
C VAL A 16 9.87 -6.65 8.49
N ALA A 17 9.15 -6.79 7.37
CA ALA A 17 9.77 -6.87 6.06
C ALA A 17 10.61 -5.61 5.73
N ARG A 18 10.10 -4.40 6.03
CA ARG A 18 10.84 -3.15 5.85
C ARG A 18 12.09 -3.08 6.71
N ILE A 19 12.00 -3.51 7.98
CA ILE A 19 13.19 -3.59 8.88
C ILE A 19 14.24 -4.52 8.29
N ILE A 20 13.87 -5.75 7.93
CA ILE A 20 14.81 -6.74 7.39
C ILE A 20 15.49 -6.23 6.11
N VAL A 21 14.71 -5.75 5.15
CA VAL A 21 15.24 -5.28 3.86
C VAL A 21 16.07 -4.01 4.02
N SER A 22 15.68 -3.09 4.92
CA SER A 22 16.47 -1.90 5.24
C SER A 22 17.85 -2.23 5.81
N LYS A 23 17.99 -3.34 6.53
CA LYS A 23 19.29 -3.83 7.03
C LYS A 23 20.09 -4.55 5.96
N GLN A 24 19.43 -5.39 5.16
CA GLN A 24 20.12 -6.24 4.19
C GLN A 24 20.49 -5.47 2.90
N PHE A 25 19.65 -4.53 2.48
CA PHE A 25 19.78 -3.80 1.21
C PHE A 25 19.51 -2.30 1.37
N PRO A 26 20.27 -1.58 2.23
CA PRO A 26 20.01 -0.17 2.55
C PRO A 26 20.16 0.78 1.36
N ASP A 27 20.90 0.38 0.34
CA ASP A 27 21.08 1.08 -0.93
C ASP A 27 19.86 0.93 -1.87
N TYR A 28 19.04 -0.09 -1.68
CA TYR A 28 17.81 -0.30 -2.42
C TYR A 28 16.59 0.32 -1.71
N PHE A 29 16.45 0.04 -0.43
CA PHE A 29 15.33 0.51 0.38
C PHE A 29 15.78 0.73 1.81
N ARG A 30 15.49 1.92 2.34
CA ARG A 30 15.83 2.27 3.71
C ARG A 30 14.68 3.00 4.39
N ASP A 31 14.21 2.45 5.49
CA ASP A 31 13.12 2.94 6.32
C ASP A 31 13.65 3.18 7.74
N GLU A 32 14.18 4.40 7.98
CA GLU A 32 14.77 4.76 9.27
C GLU A 32 13.74 4.67 10.40
N LYS A 33 12.49 5.10 10.12
CA LYS A 33 11.44 5.06 11.14
C LYS A 33 11.06 3.63 11.52
N ALA A 34 11.02 2.70 10.56
CA ALA A 34 10.83 1.28 10.85
C ALA A 34 12.00 0.69 11.65
N LEU A 35 13.24 1.08 11.34
CA LEU A 35 14.43 0.64 12.10
C LEU A 35 14.41 1.12 13.55
N GLU A 36 13.95 2.34 13.82
CA GLU A 36 13.79 2.89 15.17
C GLU A 36 12.80 2.06 16.01
N LEU A 37 11.75 1.55 15.38
CA LEU A 37 10.73 0.74 16.07
C LEU A 37 11.20 -0.65 16.47
N GLU A 38 12.26 -1.17 15.84
CA GLU A 38 12.71 -2.55 16.07
C GLU A 38 12.99 -2.86 17.54
N ALA A 39 13.61 -1.91 18.25
CA ALA A 39 13.96 -2.07 19.67
C ALA A 39 12.71 -2.20 20.58
N ASN A 40 11.58 -1.68 20.13
CA ASN A 40 10.32 -1.63 20.87
C ASN A 40 9.30 -2.69 20.38
N LEU A 41 9.68 -3.53 19.41
CA LEU A 41 8.78 -4.57 18.91
C LEU A 41 8.56 -5.66 19.98
N PRO A 42 7.30 -6.05 20.26
CA PRO A 42 7.00 -7.17 21.15
C PRO A 42 7.71 -8.46 20.73
N ALA A 43 8.14 -9.28 21.71
CA ALA A 43 8.90 -10.51 21.45
C ALA A 43 8.25 -11.46 20.42
N LYS A 44 6.91 -11.48 20.33
CA LYS A 44 6.19 -12.30 19.33
C LYS A 44 6.56 -11.94 17.87
N TRP A 45 7.03 -10.71 17.60
CA TRP A 45 7.43 -10.26 16.27
C TRP A 45 8.82 -10.75 15.87
N GLN A 46 9.66 -11.10 16.85
CA GLN A 46 10.93 -11.77 16.59
C GLN A 46 10.70 -13.13 15.89
N HIS A 47 9.62 -13.84 16.22
CA HIS A 47 9.25 -15.07 15.52
C HIS A 47 8.89 -14.83 14.04
N ILE A 48 8.21 -13.71 13.72
CA ILE A 48 7.91 -13.35 12.32
C ILE A 48 9.22 -13.03 11.58
N MET A 49 10.15 -12.31 12.20
CA MET A 49 11.46 -12.04 11.61
C MET A 49 12.23 -13.32 11.29
N LEU A 50 12.20 -14.31 12.18
CA LEU A 50 12.87 -15.60 11.99
C LEU A 50 12.16 -16.50 10.96
N ALA A 51 10.84 -16.40 10.86
CA ALA A 51 10.03 -17.22 9.96
C ALA A 51 9.91 -16.63 8.54
N SER A 52 10.19 -15.34 8.36
CA SER A 52 10.03 -14.65 7.07
C SER A 52 11.11 -15.09 6.07
N ARG A 53 10.69 -15.26 4.81
CA ARG A 53 11.59 -15.66 3.73
C ARG A 53 11.93 -14.45 2.85
N GLU A 54 13.09 -14.53 2.20
CA GLU A 54 13.59 -13.46 1.34
C GLU A 54 12.54 -12.99 0.30
N TYR A 55 11.87 -13.91 -0.41
CA TYR A 55 10.87 -13.56 -1.41
C TYR A 55 9.71 -12.75 -0.81
N GLU A 56 9.21 -13.12 0.36
CA GLU A 56 8.07 -12.47 1.03
C GLU A 56 8.42 -11.05 1.48
N ASN A 57 9.60 -10.90 2.08
CA ASN A 57 10.12 -9.60 2.48
C ASN A 57 10.31 -8.69 1.26
N MET A 58 10.90 -9.24 0.20
CA MET A 58 11.12 -8.49 -1.03
C MET A 58 9.80 -8.15 -1.74
N ALA A 59 8.79 -9.02 -1.72
CA ALA A 59 7.47 -8.72 -2.28
C ALA A 59 6.79 -7.56 -1.55
N SER A 60 6.86 -7.57 -0.20
CA SER A 60 6.35 -6.46 0.60
C SER A 60 7.08 -5.16 0.29
N VAL A 61 8.42 -5.16 0.29
CA VAL A 61 9.21 -3.94 0.11
C VAL A 61 9.20 -3.43 -1.34
N ALA A 62 9.14 -4.31 -2.33
CA ALA A 62 8.98 -3.91 -3.74
C ALA A 62 7.71 -3.09 -3.97
N ARG A 63 6.61 -3.40 -3.25
CA ARG A 63 5.40 -2.60 -3.24
C ARG A 63 5.69 -1.19 -2.74
N TYR A 64 6.29 -1.05 -1.55
CA TYR A 64 6.62 0.26 -0.97
C TYR A 64 7.58 1.06 -1.85
N TYR A 65 8.63 0.43 -2.37
CA TYR A 65 9.59 1.07 -3.27
C TYR A 65 8.89 1.73 -4.47
N ASN A 66 7.99 0.98 -5.12
CA ASN A 66 7.26 1.50 -6.28
C ASN A 66 6.23 2.57 -5.90
N ILE A 67 5.50 2.40 -4.79
CA ILE A 67 4.52 3.39 -4.32
C ILE A 67 5.23 4.69 -3.94
N ASP A 68 6.35 4.62 -3.23
CA ASP A 68 7.15 5.79 -2.86
C ASP A 68 7.65 6.55 -4.12
N ASP A 69 8.12 5.82 -5.16
CA ASP A 69 8.50 6.42 -6.44
C ASP A 69 7.32 7.13 -7.12
N MET A 70 6.17 6.45 -7.20
CA MET A 70 4.96 7.01 -7.82
C MET A 70 4.46 8.23 -7.04
N THR A 71 4.50 8.19 -5.71
CA THR A 71 4.12 9.31 -4.84
C THR A 71 5.07 10.49 -4.98
N ARG A 72 6.39 10.26 -5.02
CA ARG A 72 7.37 11.34 -5.29
C ARG A 72 7.13 12.00 -6.65
N ARG A 73 6.82 11.22 -7.69
CA ARG A 73 6.49 11.77 -9.02
C ARG A 73 5.20 12.58 -9.00
N PHE A 74 4.20 12.17 -8.19
CA PHE A 74 2.99 12.96 -8.02
C PHE A 74 3.27 14.29 -7.31
N ILE A 75 4.02 14.28 -6.21
CA ILE A 75 4.42 15.48 -5.48
C ILE A 75 5.24 16.42 -6.37
N ALA A 76 6.20 15.90 -7.13
CA ALA A 76 7.07 16.71 -7.98
C ALA A 76 6.36 17.49 -9.10
N ARG A 77 5.17 17.06 -9.51
CA ARG A 77 4.35 17.76 -10.54
C ARG A 77 3.27 18.66 -9.97
N ASN A 78 3.13 18.72 -8.64
CA ASN A 78 2.13 19.54 -7.97
C ASN A 78 2.78 20.41 -6.91
N GLU A 79 2.63 21.73 -7.02
CA GLU A 79 3.21 22.70 -6.07
C GLU A 79 2.67 22.49 -4.64
N ARG A 80 1.37 22.18 -4.53
CA ARG A 80 0.69 21.79 -3.29
C ARG A 80 -0.25 20.64 -3.58
N CYS A 81 -0.27 19.63 -2.72
CA CYS A 81 -1.13 18.46 -2.92
C CYS A 81 -1.42 17.73 -1.61
N ASN A 82 -2.43 16.85 -1.66
CA ASN A 82 -2.75 15.91 -0.61
C ASN A 82 -2.27 14.51 -1.00
N ILE A 83 -1.69 13.79 -0.04
CA ILE A 83 -1.41 12.36 -0.12
C ILE A 83 -2.26 11.69 0.96
N ILE A 84 -3.14 10.79 0.57
CA ILE A 84 -4.09 10.16 1.48
C ILE A 84 -3.88 8.65 1.47
N HIS A 85 -3.38 8.11 2.57
CA HIS A 85 -3.26 6.67 2.75
C HIS A 85 -4.58 6.10 3.26
N LEU A 86 -5.15 5.19 2.49
CA LEU A 86 -6.36 4.44 2.83
C LEU A 86 -5.96 3.11 3.46
N GLY A 87 -6.32 2.89 4.72
CA GLY A 87 -5.81 1.77 5.51
C GLY A 87 -4.32 1.93 5.78
N ALA A 88 -3.95 3.04 6.42
CA ALA A 88 -2.58 3.48 6.61
C ALA A 88 -1.71 2.50 7.42
N GLY A 89 -2.33 1.76 8.35
CA GLY A 89 -1.63 0.81 9.20
C GLY A 89 -0.40 1.42 9.88
N LEU A 90 0.71 0.72 9.77
CA LEU A 90 2.03 1.17 10.25
C LEU A 90 2.94 1.61 9.09
N ASP A 91 2.37 2.15 8.00
CA ASP A 91 3.19 2.72 6.92
C ASP A 91 3.93 3.97 7.42
N THR A 92 5.14 4.15 6.92
CA THR A 92 6.08 5.22 7.29
C THR A 92 6.53 6.01 6.05
N SER A 93 5.70 6.04 4.99
CA SER A 93 6.06 6.69 3.73
C SER A 93 6.32 8.19 3.89
N TYR A 94 5.61 8.89 4.77
CA TYR A 94 5.90 10.28 5.10
C TYR A 94 7.37 10.46 5.49
N HIS A 95 7.88 9.61 6.40
CA HIS A 95 9.27 9.66 6.86
C HIS A 95 10.29 9.26 5.78
N ARG A 96 9.91 8.37 4.85
CA ARG A 96 10.77 7.97 3.72
C ARG A 96 10.78 8.99 2.58
N ILE A 97 9.64 9.64 2.33
CA ILE A 97 9.48 10.62 1.25
C ILE A 97 9.99 11.99 1.66
N LYS A 98 9.75 12.41 2.92
CA LYS A 98 10.12 13.71 3.50
C LYS A 98 9.61 14.88 2.63
N PRO A 99 8.29 14.99 2.45
CA PRO A 99 7.70 15.98 1.56
C PRO A 99 7.88 17.40 2.14
N THR A 100 8.03 18.38 1.25
CA THR A 100 8.08 19.81 1.62
C THR A 100 6.82 20.56 1.23
N SER A 101 6.00 20.00 0.33
CA SER A 101 4.86 20.66 -0.29
C SER A 101 3.57 19.87 -0.25
N ALA A 102 3.58 18.66 0.32
CA ALA A 102 2.40 17.79 0.40
C ALA A 102 1.96 17.60 1.86
N LYS A 103 0.64 17.60 2.08
CA LYS A 103 0.03 17.16 3.33
C LYS A 103 -0.27 15.67 3.25
N PHE A 104 0.09 14.93 4.28
CA PHE A 104 -0.21 13.51 4.40
C PHE A 104 -1.39 13.29 5.34
N TYR A 105 -2.33 12.46 4.91
CA TYR A 105 -3.49 12.04 5.70
C TYR A 105 -3.46 10.53 5.83
N GLU A 106 -3.45 10.05 7.08
CA GLU A 106 -3.39 8.64 7.41
C GLU A 106 -4.77 8.19 7.88
N VAL A 107 -5.56 7.61 6.99
CA VAL A 107 -6.93 7.14 7.27
C VAL A 107 -6.91 5.67 7.59
N ASP A 108 -7.34 5.31 8.80
CA ASP A 108 -7.52 3.92 9.23
C ASP A 108 -8.51 3.86 10.39
N LEU A 109 -8.94 2.67 10.76
CA LEU A 109 -9.84 2.46 11.90
C LEU A 109 -9.29 3.12 13.17
N PRO A 110 -10.14 3.63 14.07
CA PRO A 110 -9.73 4.37 15.26
C PRO A 110 -8.69 3.64 16.11
N ASP A 111 -8.84 2.33 16.28
CA ASP A 111 -7.90 1.52 17.06
C ASP A 111 -6.53 1.37 16.38
N VAL A 112 -6.48 1.34 15.05
CA VAL A 112 -5.24 1.30 14.27
C VAL A 112 -4.53 2.65 14.34
N ILE A 113 -5.28 3.75 14.25
CA ILE A 113 -4.73 5.11 14.41
C ILE A 113 -4.20 5.32 15.83
N ALA A 114 -4.88 4.81 16.86
CA ALA A 114 -4.36 4.88 18.23
C ALA A 114 -3.02 4.11 18.38
N LEU A 115 -2.93 2.89 17.82
CA LEU A 115 -1.69 2.12 17.78
C LEU A 115 -0.59 2.83 16.98
N ARG A 116 -0.94 3.41 15.83
CA ARG A 116 -0.01 4.20 15.01
C ARG A 116 0.56 5.37 15.81
N ARG A 117 -0.30 6.13 16.52
CA ARG A 117 0.10 7.25 17.37
C ARG A 117 1.05 6.80 18.49
N GLU A 118 0.76 5.68 19.13
CA GLU A 118 1.61 5.10 20.18
C GLU A 118 3.00 4.73 19.66
N LEU A 119 3.08 4.05 18.51
CA LEU A 119 4.33 3.51 17.99
C LEU A 119 5.15 4.51 17.17
N LEU A 120 4.50 5.29 16.31
CA LEU A 120 5.18 6.20 15.37
C LEU A 120 5.25 7.64 15.87
N GLY A 121 4.40 8.00 16.86
CA GLY A 121 4.22 9.37 17.31
C GLY A 121 3.37 10.20 16.35
N GLU A 122 3.33 11.50 16.57
CA GLU A 122 2.67 12.48 15.70
C GLU A 122 3.72 13.44 15.13
N THR A 123 3.50 13.90 13.92
CA THR A 123 4.33 14.90 13.25
C THR A 123 3.43 15.98 12.64
N ASP A 124 3.92 17.21 12.54
CA ASP A 124 3.14 18.34 11.98
C ASP A 124 2.76 18.14 10.50
N GLY A 125 3.42 17.23 9.81
CA GLY A 125 3.18 16.94 8.38
C GLY A 125 2.22 15.79 8.11
N GLU A 126 1.82 15.03 9.14
CA GLU A 126 0.88 13.91 9.04
C GLU A 126 -0.40 14.21 9.84
N ILE A 127 -1.55 14.02 9.22
CA ILE A 127 -2.86 14.18 9.85
C ILE A 127 -3.45 12.79 10.01
N LEU A 128 -3.65 12.36 11.27
CA LEU A 128 -4.17 11.05 11.61
C LEU A 128 -5.69 11.10 11.70
N LEU A 129 -6.39 10.32 10.86
CA LEU A 129 -7.85 10.24 10.80
C LEU A 129 -8.31 8.83 11.19
N GLY A 130 -8.88 8.71 12.40
CA GLY A 130 -9.44 7.46 12.91
C GLY A 130 -10.85 7.24 12.38
N GLU A 131 -10.97 6.82 11.12
CA GLU A 131 -12.23 6.69 10.39
C GLU A 131 -12.24 5.42 9.53
N ASP A 132 -13.42 4.85 9.27
CA ASP A 132 -13.55 3.83 8.21
C ASP A 132 -13.38 4.52 6.86
N MET A 133 -12.46 4.05 6.04
CA MET A 133 -12.18 4.64 4.73
C MET A 133 -13.42 4.69 3.81
N PHE A 134 -14.40 3.81 4.02
CA PHE A 134 -15.63 3.76 3.23
C PHE A 134 -16.69 4.79 3.65
N GLU A 135 -16.61 5.30 4.89
CA GLU A 135 -17.46 6.39 5.38
C GLU A 135 -16.82 7.71 4.93
N ILE A 136 -17.39 8.29 3.86
CA ILE A 136 -16.71 9.33 3.07
C ILE A 136 -16.68 10.71 3.74
N GLU A 137 -17.36 10.87 4.88
CA GLU A 137 -17.47 12.11 5.65
C GLU A 137 -16.09 12.64 6.12
N TRP A 138 -15.08 11.77 6.29
CA TRP A 138 -13.73 12.22 6.62
C TRP A 138 -13.11 13.12 5.53
N THR A 139 -13.62 13.08 4.30
CA THR A 139 -13.16 13.96 3.20
C THR A 139 -13.47 15.43 3.45
N GLU A 140 -14.47 15.75 4.29
CA GLU A 140 -14.78 17.13 4.69
C GLU A 140 -13.64 17.80 5.47
N LYS A 141 -12.74 17.02 6.04
CA LYS A 141 -11.54 17.49 6.76
C LYS A 141 -10.37 17.83 5.82
N ILE A 142 -10.56 17.67 4.50
CA ILE A 142 -9.51 17.77 3.49
C ILE A 142 -9.85 18.86 2.49
N ASP A 143 -8.86 19.63 2.07
CA ASP A 143 -9.03 20.58 0.97
C ASP A 143 -9.11 19.83 -0.37
N CYS A 144 -10.33 19.50 -0.78
CA CYS A 144 -10.62 18.78 -2.01
C CYS A 144 -10.32 19.57 -3.30
N SER A 145 -9.99 20.86 -3.20
CA SER A 145 -9.60 21.70 -4.35
C SER A 145 -8.16 21.40 -4.81
N LEU A 146 -7.33 20.87 -3.91
CA LEU A 146 -5.95 20.52 -4.22
C LEU A 146 -5.85 19.18 -4.98
N PRO A 147 -4.85 19.04 -5.85
CA PRO A 147 -4.50 17.74 -6.42
C PRO A 147 -4.31 16.70 -5.29
N THR A 148 -4.96 15.56 -5.41
CA THR A 148 -5.00 14.56 -4.36
C THR A 148 -4.58 13.19 -4.90
N LEU A 149 -3.65 12.54 -4.21
CA LEU A 149 -3.27 11.15 -4.47
C LEU A 149 -3.76 10.26 -3.34
N PHE A 150 -4.65 9.34 -3.65
CA PHE A 150 -5.01 8.24 -2.77
C PHE A 150 -4.03 7.09 -2.94
N VAL A 151 -3.62 6.49 -1.83
CA VAL A 151 -2.74 5.33 -1.79
C VAL A 151 -3.38 4.23 -0.95
N ALA A 152 -3.70 3.09 -1.57
CA ALA A 152 -4.21 1.92 -0.87
C ALA A 152 -3.21 0.77 -0.99
N SER A 153 -2.34 0.62 0.01
CA SER A 153 -1.23 -0.34 0.02
C SER A 153 -1.53 -1.56 0.88
N GLY A 154 -1.83 -2.70 0.25
CA GLY A 154 -2.10 -3.94 0.97
C GLY A 154 -3.47 -3.98 1.66
N VAL A 155 -4.44 -3.23 1.14
CA VAL A 155 -5.75 -3.01 1.79
C VAL A 155 -6.90 -3.55 0.95
N PHE A 156 -6.97 -3.21 -0.34
CA PHE A 156 -8.12 -3.53 -1.19
C PHE A 156 -8.40 -5.03 -1.29
N GLN A 157 -7.39 -5.87 -1.17
CA GLN A 157 -7.56 -7.33 -1.24
C GLN A 157 -8.53 -7.93 -0.23
N TYR A 158 -8.82 -7.24 0.88
CA TYR A 158 -9.71 -7.71 1.94
C TYR A 158 -11.20 -7.42 1.69
N PHE A 159 -11.53 -6.66 0.65
CA PHE A 159 -12.90 -6.20 0.43
C PHE A 159 -13.51 -6.78 -0.87
N PRO A 160 -14.83 -6.92 -0.92
CA PRO A 160 -15.53 -7.33 -2.13
C PRO A 160 -15.33 -6.35 -3.29
N HIS A 161 -15.35 -6.87 -4.52
CA HIS A 161 -15.11 -6.10 -5.75
C HIS A 161 -16.12 -4.96 -5.95
N ASP A 162 -17.39 -5.22 -5.73
CA ASP A 162 -18.50 -4.26 -5.82
C ASP A 162 -18.32 -3.10 -4.84
N ARG A 163 -18.01 -3.41 -3.57
CA ARG A 163 -17.75 -2.37 -2.55
C ARG A 163 -16.61 -1.45 -2.94
N LEU A 164 -15.54 -2.00 -3.50
CA LEU A 164 -14.40 -1.20 -3.96
C LEU A 164 -14.73 -0.37 -5.21
N THR A 165 -15.52 -0.92 -6.13
CA THR A 165 -15.98 -0.20 -7.32
C THR A 165 -16.81 1.03 -6.92
N ASP A 166 -17.78 0.85 -6.03
CA ASP A 166 -18.62 1.93 -5.52
C ASP A 166 -17.79 3.00 -4.77
N PHE A 167 -16.83 2.54 -3.97
CA PHE A 167 -15.94 3.43 -3.22
C PHE A 167 -15.08 4.30 -4.14
N VAL A 168 -14.43 3.70 -5.15
CA VAL A 168 -13.62 4.44 -6.12
C VAL A 168 -14.45 5.46 -6.89
N GLN A 169 -15.70 5.11 -7.27
CA GLN A 169 -16.62 6.05 -7.91
C GLN A 169 -17.01 7.22 -7.00
N LYS A 170 -17.25 6.95 -5.70
CA LYS A 170 -17.53 8.00 -4.71
C LYS A 170 -16.35 8.95 -4.54
N LEU A 171 -15.12 8.44 -4.44
CA LEU A 171 -13.92 9.27 -4.38
C LEU A 171 -13.81 10.18 -5.62
N GLY A 172 -14.05 9.64 -6.82
CA GLY A 172 -13.99 10.41 -8.06
C GLY A 172 -15.06 11.51 -8.18
N LYS A 173 -16.18 11.39 -7.47
CA LYS A 173 -17.21 12.43 -7.40
C LYS A 173 -16.83 13.56 -6.45
N ASN A 174 -16.13 13.26 -5.37
CA ASN A 174 -15.78 14.23 -4.33
C ASN A 174 -14.49 15.00 -4.64
N PHE A 175 -13.61 14.45 -5.47
CA PHE A 175 -12.31 15.03 -5.78
C PHE A 175 -12.14 15.20 -7.30
N GLN A 176 -12.14 16.41 -7.78
CA GLN A 176 -12.04 16.71 -9.22
C GLN A 176 -10.65 16.40 -9.82
N LYS A 177 -9.59 16.52 -9.01
CA LYS A 177 -8.19 16.33 -9.42
C LYS A 177 -7.52 15.23 -8.63
N ALA A 178 -8.12 14.04 -8.66
CA ALA A 178 -7.62 12.94 -7.86
C ALA A 178 -7.06 11.79 -8.68
N GLU A 179 -6.07 11.14 -8.11
CA GLU A 179 -5.48 9.90 -8.60
C GLU A 179 -5.50 8.85 -7.48
N LEU A 180 -5.47 7.58 -7.85
CA LEU A 180 -5.46 6.46 -6.93
C LEU A 180 -4.38 5.46 -7.34
N ILE A 181 -3.49 5.13 -6.41
CA ILE A 181 -2.53 4.04 -6.53
C ILE A 181 -2.93 2.93 -5.57
N PHE A 182 -3.01 1.70 -6.08
CA PHE A 182 -3.23 0.54 -5.24
C PHE A 182 -2.53 -0.69 -5.79
N ASP A 183 -2.24 -1.65 -4.92
CA ASP A 183 -1.73 -2.95 -5.33
C ASP A 183 -2.85 -3.95 -5.55
N ALA A 184 -2.68 -4.77 -6.57
CA ALA A 184 -3.61 -5.85 -6.88
C ALA A 184 -2.88 -7.10 -7.39
N THR A 185 -3.44 -8.25 -7.08
CA THR A 185 -3.06 -9.52 -7.70
C THR A 185 -4.05 -9.89 -8.79
N ASN A 186 -3.64 -10.77 -9.70
CA ASN A 186 -4.60 -11.45 -10.57
C ASN A 186 -5.24 -12.65 -9.84
N GLN A 187 -6.21 -13.29 -10.46
CA GLN A 187 -6.95 -14.42 -9.88
C GLN A 187 -6.02 -15.58 -9.42
N VAL A 188 -4.98 -15.89 -10.19
CA VAL A 188 -4.00 -16.91 -9.80
C VAL A 188 -3.18 -16.44 -8.60
N GLY A 189 -2.70 -15.19 -8.64
CA GLY A 189 -1.92 -14.62 -7.57
C GLY A 189 -2.67 -14.59 -6.24
N ILE A 190 -3.97 -14.20 -6.24
CA ILE A 190 -4.74 -14.15 -4.99
C ILE A 190 -4.95 -15.52 -4.36
N HIS A 191 -5.08 -16.58 -5.18
CA HIS A 191 -5.13 -17.95 -4.65
C HIS A 191 -3.83 -18.36 -3.97
N VAL A 192 -2.66 -18.00 -4.55
CA VAL A 192 -1.35 -18.24 -3.95
C VAL A 192 -1.20 -17.47 -2.63
N VAL A 193 -1.57 -16.21 -2.60
CA VAL A 193 -1.51 -15.37 -1.40
C VAL A 193 -2.44 -15.92 -0.31
N ASN A 194 -3.69 -16.27 -0.64
CA ASN A 194 -4.63 -16.87 0.31
C ASN A 194 -4.13 -18.21 0.87
N PHE A 195 -3.53 -19.07 0.05
CA PHE A 195 -2.91 -20.31 0.52
C PHE A 195 -1.79 -20.03 1.52
N TYR A 196 -0.93 -19.07 1.21
CA TYR A 196 0.18 -18.67 2.06
C TYR A 196 -0.29 -18.09 3.40
N VAL A 197 -1.23 -17.16 3.39
CA VAL A 197 -1.78 -16.51 4.59
C VAL A 197 -2.46 -17.53 5.52
N ARG A 198 -3.19 -18.50 4.94
CA ARG A 198 -3.77 -19.63 5.71
C ARG A 198 -2.70 -20.49 6.38
N ARG A 199 -1.57 -20.72 5.70
CA ARG A 199 -0.45 -21.51 6.24
C ARG A 199 0.25 -20.80 7.40
N LEU A 200 0.26 -19.48 7.43
CA LEU A 200 0.78 -18.65 8.53
C LEU A 200 -0.21 -18.55 9.72
N GLY A 201 -1.32 -19.28 9.68
CA GLY A 201 -2.29 -19.33 10.77
C GLY A 201 -3.43 -18.34 10.69
N ASN A 202 -3.42 -17.39 9.74
CA ASN A 202 -4.50 -16.43 9.55
C ASN A 202 -5.59 -17.00 8.63
N ARG A 203 -6.48 -17.82 9.20
CA ARG A 203 -7.58 -18.48 8.46
C ARG A 203 -8.82 -17.59 8.29
N ASN A 204 -8.93 -16.50 9.02
CA ASN A 204 -10.16 -15.71 9.16
C ASN A 204 -10.20 -14.44 8.30
N ALA A 205 -9.17 -14.17 7.48
CA ALA A 205 -9.11 -13.01 6.60
C ALA A 205 -8.99 -13.45 5.13
N PRO A 206 -10.09 -13.94 4.50
CA PRO A 206 -10.07 -14.23 3.07
C PRO A 206 -9.85 -12.96 2.27
N MET A 207 -9.04 -13.04 1.22
CA MET A 207 -8.81 -11.95 0.29
C MET A 207 -9.61 -12.23 -1.00
N PRO A 208 -10.80 -11.63 -1.15
CA PRO A 208 -11.66 -11.90 -2.31
C PRO A 208 -11.29 -11.08 -3.54
N PHE A 209 -10.65 -9.91 -3.37
CA PHE A 209 -10.40 -8.98 -4.45
C PHE A 209 -9.18 -9.35 -5.29
N TYR A 210 -9.37 -9.31 -6.61
CA TYR A 210 -8.30 -9.44 -7.59
C TYR A 210 -8.62 -8.62 -8.84
N VAL A 211 -7.58 -8.24 -9.59
CA VAL A 211 -7.72 -7.53 -10.86
C VAL A 211 -6.92 -8.26 -11.95
N ASN A 212 -7.61 -8.94 -12.85
CA ASN A 212 -6.96 -9.59 -13.98
C ASN A 212 -6.42 -8.58 -14.99
N ARG A 213 -7.24 -7.58 -15.35
CA ARG A 213 -6.91 -6.53 -16.33
C ARG A 213 -7.21 -5.15 -15.75
N ALA A 214 -6.18 -4.34 -15.53
CA ALA A 214 -6.31 -2.98 -14.98
C ALA A 214 -7.25 -2.09 -15.83
N ARG A 215 -7.21 -2.21 -17.17
CA ARG A 215 -8.11 -1.47 -18.07
C ARG A 215 -9.58 -1.83 -17.88
N THR A 216 -9.88 -3.09 -17.53
CA THR A 216 -11.27 -3.51 -17.28
C THR A 216 -11.77 -2.88 -15.99
N PHE A 217 -10.97 -2.97 -14.91
CA PHE A 217 -11.29 -2.32 -13.64
C PHE A 217 -11.47 -0.80 -13.77
N ALA A 218 -10.59 -0.12 -14.54
CA ALA A 218 -10.73 1.31 -14.79
C ALA A 218 -12.06 1.65 -15.48
N ARG A 219 -12.51 0.86 -16.47
CA ARG A 219 -13.81 1.05 -17.12
C ARG A 219 -14.99 0.81 -16.17
N GLU A 220 -14.93 -0.23 -15.34
CA GLU A 220 -15.96 -0.55 -14.35
C GLU A 220 -16.12 0.56 -13.31
N THR A 221 -15.02 1.21 -12.93
CA THR A 221 -15.01 2.31 -11.96
C THR A 221 -15.23 3.69 -12.59
N GLY A 222 -15.33 3.80 -13.93
CA GLY A 222 -15.46 5.09 -14.62
C GLY A 222 -14.20 5.96 -14.49
N THR A 223 -13.01 5.33 -14.41
CA THR A 223 -11.71 6.00 -14.21
C THR A 223 -10.80 5.82 -15.43
N THR A 224 -9.73 6.60 -15.50
CA THR A 224 -8.71 6.49 -16.56
C THR A 224 -7.47 5.75 -16.02
N LEU A 225 -7.05 4.66 -16.68
CA LEU A 225 -5.82 3.97 -16.34
C LEU A 225 -4.61 4.80 -16.77
N LEU A 226 -3.81 5.27 -15.83
CA LEU A 226 -2.56 5.99 -16.08
C LEU A 226 -1.37 5.03 -16.21
N GLU A 227 -1.25 4.09 -15.30
CA GLU A 227 -0.13 3.13 -15.27
C GLU A 227 -0.57 1.78 -14.71
N SER A 228 0.02 0.69 -15.21
CA SER A 228 -0.02 -0.62 -14.57
C SER A 228 1.39 -1.17 -14.50
N ARG A 229 1.97 -1.16 -13.30
CA ARG A 229 3.39 -1.44 -13.05
C ARG A 229 3.57 -2.82 -12.40
N PRO A 230 4.43 -3.71 -12.94
CA PRO A 230 4.84 -4.93 -12.26
C PRO A 230 5.58 -4.64 -10.95
N PHE A 231 5.46 -5.54 -9.96
CA PHE A 231 6.09 -5.32 -8.66
C PHE A 231 7.61 -5.38 -8.70
N PHE A 232 8.16 -6.35 -9.43
CA PHE A 232 9.54 -6.78 -9.20
C PHE A 232 10.53 -6.31 -10.25
N THR A 233 10.10 -5.63 -11.30
CA THR A 233 10.98 -5.23 -12.40
C THR A 233 12.17 -4.41 -11.91
N GLU A 234 11.92 -3.35 -11.11
CA GLU A 234 13.00 -2.52 -10.58
C GLU A 234 13.83 -3.25 -9.52
N THR A 235 13.18 -4.01 -8.63
CA THR A 235 13.87 -4.83 -7.64
C THR A 235 14.85 -5.80 -8.29
N ARG A 236 14.41 -6.49 -9.35
CA ARG A 236 15.27 -7.44 -10.09
C ARG A 236 16.39 -6.73 -10.83
N ARG A 237 16.16 -5.54 -11.36
CA ARG A 237 17.19 -4.74 -12.03
C ARG A 237 18.29 -4.31 -11.05
N ILE A 238 17.91 -3.88 -9.84
CA ILE A 238 18.84 -3.33 -8.84
C ILE A 238 19.53 -4.45 -8.05
N LEU A 239 18.75 -5.43 -7.56
CA LEU A 239 19.22 -6.45 -6.62
C LEU A 239 19.38 -7.85 -7.21
N GLY A 240 19.08 -8.06 -8.50
CA GLY A 240 19.01 -9.40 -9.06
C GLY A 240 20.24 -10.28 -8.80
N HIS A 241 21.43 -9.72 -8.81
CA HIS A 241 22.68 -10.44 -8.54
C HIS A 241 22.93 -10.74 -7.06
N ARG A 242 22.19 -10.06 -6.14
CA ARG A 242 22.35 -10.16 -4.67
C ARG A 242 21.28 -11.06 -4.02
N LEU A 243 20.20 -11.38 -4.76
CA LEU A 243 19.11 -12.22 -4.29
C LEU A 243 19.38 -13.70 -4.57
N THR A 244 18.80 -14.58 -3.76
CA THR A 244 18.87 -16.03 -4.01
C THR A 244 18.25 -16.39 -5.36
N PHE A 245 18.71 -17.48 -5.95
CA PHE A 245 18.19 -17.97 -7.25
C PHE A 245 16.67 -18.20 -7.20
N PHE A 246 16.17 -18.76 -6.11
CA PHE A 246 14.73 -18.99 -5.92
C PHE A 246 13.94 -17.68 -5.95
N THR A 247 14.36 -16.69 -5.18
CA THR A 247 13.70 -15.36 -5.13
C THR A 247 13.69 -14.69 -6.50
N ARG A 248 14.82 -14.74 -7.21
CA ARG A 248 14.91 -14.18 -8.58
C ARG A 248 13.93 -14.83 -9.55
N MET A 249 13.84 -16.16 -9.52
CA MET A 249 12.94 -16.91 -10.39
C MET A 249 11.47 -16.66 -10.04
N ALA A 250 11.14 -16.65 -8.74
CA ALA A 250 9.78 -16.35 -8.28
C ALA A 250 9.33 -14.94 -8.71
N MET A 251 10.20 -13.93 -8.57
CA MET A 251 9.92 -12.57 -9.03
C MET A 251 9.75 -12.50 -10.56
N LEU A 252 10.62 -13.19 -11.32
CA LEU A 252 10.50 -13.24 -12.78
C LEU A 252 9.17 -13.85 -13.22
N ILE A 253 8.76 -14.94 -12.59
CA ILE A 253 7.48 -15.60 -12.85
C ILE A 253 6.33 -14.66 -12.47
N GLY A 254 6.40 -14.05 -11.30
CA GLY A 254 5.40 -13.08 -10.81
C GLY A 254 5.16 -11.94 -11.81
N ASP A 255 6.22 -11.32 -12.31
CA ASP A 255 6.14 -10.23 -13.29
C ASP A 255 5.67 -10.74 -14.67
N LYS A 256 6.23 -11.87 -15.16
CA LYS A 256 5.86 -12.44 -16.47
C LYS A 256 4.38 -12.78 -16.55
N PHE A 257 3.82 -13.35 -15.50
CA PHE A 257 2.41 -13.70 -15.42
C PHE A 257 1.53 -12.60 -14.82
N LYS A 258 2.11 -11.42 -14.55
CA LYS A 258 1.39 -10.26 -13.97
C LYS A 258 0.60 -10.63 -12.71
N MET A 259 1.21 -11.50 -11.88
CA MET A 259 0.56 -12.02 -10.67
C MET A 259 0.30 -10.92 -9.65
N SER A 260 1.24 -9.97 -9.53
CA SER A 260 1.11 -8.77 -8.68
C SER A 260 1.50 -7.52 -9.47
N LYS A 261 0.76 -6.45 -9.28
CA LYS A 261 0.97 -5.17 -9.97
C LYS A 261 0.48 -3.99 -9.13
N LEU A 262 1.03 -2.84 -9.39
CA LEU A 262 0.45 -1.58 -8.98
C LEU A 262 -0.41 -1.03 -10.11
N ILE A 263 -1.55 -0.49 -9.75
CA ILE A 263 -2.50 0.14 -10.65
C ILE A 263 -2.61 1.60 -10.25
N HIS A 264 -2.42 2.49 -11.21
CA HIS A 264 -2.54 3.93 -11.05
C HIS A 264 -3.66 4.44 -11.92
N LEU A 265 -4.66 5.03 -11.30
CA LEU A 265 -5.87 5.54 -11.92
C LEU A 265 -5.97 7.05 -11.73
N ARG A 266 -6.52 7.75 -12.73
CA ARG A 266 -7.09 9.09 -12.54
C ARG A 266 -8.57 8.91 -12.25
N LEU A 267 -9.02 9.50 -11.14
CA LEU A 267 -10.42 9.49 -10.71
C LEU A 267 -11.20 10.60 -11.43
N GLY A 268 -12.51 10.37 -11.65
CA GLY A 268 -13.36 11.28 -12.41
C GLY A 268 -13.22 11.09 -13.93
N GLN A 269 -14.26 11.46 -14.67
CA GLN A 269 -14.24 11.48 -16.13
C GLN A 269 -13.57 12.78 -16.57
N GLU A 270 -12.69 12.72 -17.57
CA GLU A 270 -12.36 13.91 -18.35
C GLU A 270 -13.68 14.39 -18.97
N GLU A 271 -14.08 15.63 -18.69
CA GLU A 271 -15.04 16.30 -19.54
C GLU A 271 -14.48 16.22 -20.96
N MET A 272 -15.10 15.40 -21.81
CA MET A 272 -14.79 15.45 -23.23
C MET A 272 -15.22 16.84 -23.68
N ASN A 273 -14.26 17.76 -23.76
CA ASN A 273 -14.44 19.02 -24.49
C ASN A 273 -14.76 18.65 -25.94
N THR A 274 -16.05 18.66 -26.23
CA THR A 274 -16.60 18.63 -27.59
C THR A 274 -16.31 19.93 -28.32
#